data_8927f66800e841f7f316868df21296f7
#
_entry.id   8927f66800e841f7f316868df21296f7
#
_cell.length_a   1.000
_cell.length_b   1.000
_cell.length_c   1.000
_cell.angle_alpha   90.00
_cell.angle_beta   90.00
_cell.angle_gamma   90.00
#
_symmetry.space_group_name_H-M   'P 1'
#
loop_
_entity.id
_entity.type
_entity.pdbx_description
1 polymer ?
#
loop_
_entity_poly.entity_id
_entity_poly.type
_entity_poly.pdbx_seq_one_letter_code
_entity_poly.pdbx_strand_id
1 'polypeptide(L)'
;MVVAGIDPGITHLGLGVVAVEGKGALKARLLHGEVVKTSPQEPAQERVGRIHARVREALLRFRPEALAVEEQYFYRQNELAYKVGWALGAVLVAAFEAGVRVYAYGPMQVKQALAGHGHAGKEEVALMVRGILGLKETPKPSHLADALAIALTHASFARMGAGKPL
;
A
#
# COMPACT_ATOMS: atom_id res chain seq x y z
N MET A 1 3.29 14.91 6.27
CA MET A 1 2.59 14.24 5.16
C MET A 1 2.08 12.89 5.64
N VAL A 2 0.78 12.63 5.50
CA VAL A 2 0.18 11.32 5.79
C VAL A 2 -0.04 10.58 4.48
N VAL A 3 0.39 9.33 4.40
CA VAL A 3 0.28 8.49 3.20
C VAL A 3 -0.34 7.15 3.57
N ALA A 4 -1.32 6.71 2.80
CA ALA A 4 -1.84 5.35 2.86
C ALA A 4 -1.17 4.50 1.76
N GLY A 5 -0.96 3.22 2.04
CA GLY A 5 -0.42 2.24 1.09
C GLY A 5 -1.27 0.99 1.05
N ILE A 6 -1.42 0.43 -0.14
CA ILE A 6 -2.19 -0.78 -0.40
C ILE A 6 -1.34 -1.81 -1.13
N ASP A 7 -1.28 -3.01 -0.57
CA ASP A 7 -0.88 -4.24 -1.28
C ASP A 7 -2.18 -4.94 -1.73
N PRO A 8 -2.55 -4.87 -3.03
CA PRO A 8 -3.85 -5.29 -3.49
C PRO A 8 -3.96 -6.82 -3.58
N GLY A 9 -4.99 -7.37 -2.98
CA GLY A 9 -5.37 -8.77 -3.07
C GLY A 9 -6.83 -8.97 -2.67
N ILE A 10 -7.51 -9.95 -3.27
CA ILE A 10 -8.92 -10.21 -2.96
C ILE A 10 -9.09 -11.00 -1.64
N THR A 11 -8.19 -11.92 -1.34
CA THR A 11 -8.23 -12.73 -0.11
C THR A 11 -7.50 -12.07 1.06
N HIS A 12 -6.38 -11.41 0.77
CA HIS A 12 -5.59 -10.65 1.71
C HIS A 12 -5.21 -9.33 1.06
N LEU A 13 -5.75 -8.23 1.56
CA LEU A 13 -5.35 -6.89 1.14
C LEU A 13 -4.61 -6.23 2.28
N GLY A 14 -3.36 -5.86 2.05
CA GLY A 14 -2.59 -5.07 3.00
C GLY A 14 -3.01 -3.61 2.94
N LEU A 15 -3.20 -2.99 4.12
CA LEU A 15 -3.48 -1.57 4.26
C LEU A 15 -2.58 -0.99 5.36
N GLY A 16 -1.78 0.00 5.00
CA GLY A 16 -0.91 0.71 5.94
C GLY A 16 -1.08 2.21 5.84
N VAL A 17 -1.02 2.92 6.96
CA VAL A 17 -1.04 4.39 6.98
C VAL A 17 0.14 4.88 7.81
N VAL A 18 0.92 5.78 7.25
CA VAL A 18 2.11 6.35 7.87
C VAL A 18 2.08 7.87 7.89
N ALA A 19 2.61 8.46 8.96
CA ALA A 19 2.92 9.89 9.02
C ALA A 19 4.40 10.09 8.81
N VAL A 20 4.76 10.79 7.74
CA VAL A 20 6.16 11.06 7.37
C VAL A 20 6.65 12.28 8.10
N GLU A 21 7.81 12.17 8.74
CA GLU A 21 8.37 13.17 9.63
C GLU A 21 9.55 13.91 8.98
N GLY A 22 9.64 15.20 9.29
CA GLY A 22 10.80 16.03 9.08
C GLY A 22 11.31 16.19 7.65
N LYS A 23 12.45 16.88 7.53
CA LYS A 23 13.28 17.03 6.33
C LYS A 23 14.59 16.24 6.56
N GLY A 24 15.12 15.60 5.53
CA GLY A 24 16.35 14.79 5.62
C GLY A 24 16.09 13.31 5.37
N ALA A 25 16.72 12.42 6.14
CA ALA A 25 16.49 10.95 5.99
C ALA A 25 15.01 10.61 6.13
N LEU A 26 14.55 9.62 5.37
CA LEU A 26 13.15 9.18 5.43
C LEU A 26 12.87 8.56 6.80
N LYS A 27 12.04 9.22 7.58
CA LYS A 27 11.51 8.73 8.86
C LYS A 27 10.01 8.89 8.86
N ALA A 28 9.32 7.92 9.43
CA ALA A 28 7.88 7.94 9.50
C ALA A 28 7.38 7.22 10.76
N ARG A 29 6.16 7.51 11.14
CA ARG A 29 5.48 6.84 12.24
C ARG A 29 4.29 6.05 11.70
N LEU A 30 4.14 4.82 12.16
CA LEU A 30 2.98 3.99 11.85
C LEU A 30 1.74 4.57 12.53
N LEU A 31 0.72 4.90 11.76
CA LEU A 31 -0.58 5.35 12.25
C LEU A 31 -1.59 4.21 12.29
N HIS A 32 -1.58 3.34 11.28
CA HIS A 32 -2.49 2.22 11.15
C HIS A 32 -1.90 1.12 10.27
N GLY A 33 -2.24 -0.11 10.59
CA GLY A 33 -1.87 -1.26 9.78
C GLY A 33 -2.84 -2.40 9.99
N GLU A 34 -3.36 -2.95 8.89
CA GLU A 34 -4.23 -4.11 8.90
C GLU A 34 -4.09 -4.94 7.62
N VAL A 35 -4.56 -6.18 7.70
CA VAL A 35 -4.81 -7.01 6.52
C VAL A 35 -6.31 -7.29 6.47
N VAL A 36 -6.95 -6.81 5.41
CA VAL A 36 -8.36 -7.09 5.16
C VAL A 36 -8.46 -8.50 4.56
N LYS A 37 -9.10 -9.40 5.29
CA LYS A 37 -9.26 -10.80 4.90
C LYS A 37 -10.65 -11.07 4.38
N THR A 38 -10.73 -11.83 3.29
CA THR A 38 -11.96 -12.40 2.75
C THR A 38 -11.75 -13.88 2.42
N SER A 39 -12.83 -14.63 2.25
CA SER A 39 -12.77 -16.05 1.91
C SER A 39 -13.23 -16.31 0.48
N PRO A 40 -12.60 -17.25 -0.27
CA PRO A 40 -13.09 -17.70 -1.57
C PRO A 40 -14.50 -18.26 -1.55
N GLN A 41 -14.99 -18.72 -0.40
CA GLN A 41 -16.36 -19.23 -0.21
C GLN A 41 -17.41 -18.12 -0.07
N GLU A 42 -16.99 -16.90 0.20
CA GLU A 42 -17.89 -15.74 0.27
C GLU A 42 -18.28 -15.25 -1.14
N PRO A 43 -19.51 -14.74 -1.33
CA PRO A 43 -19.90 -14.10 -2.58
C PRO A 43 -18.97 -12.95 -2.95
N ALA A 44 -18.69 -12.79 -4.25
CA ALA A 44 -17.73 -11.80 -4.74
C ALA A 44 -18.08 -10.37 -4.29
N GLN A 45 -19.36 -9.99 -4.36
CA GLN A 45 -19.81 -8.64 -3.95
C GLN A 45 -19.57 -8.36 -2.47
N GLU A 46 -19.65 -9.37 -1.59
CA GLU A 46 -19.39 -9.22 -0.15
C GLU A 46 -17.90 -9.02 0.12
N ARG A 47 -17.07 -9.76 -0.60
CA ARG A 47 -15.62 -9.63 -0.53
C ARG A 47 -15.16 -8.23 -0.96
N VAL A 48 -15.60 -7.79 -2.13
CA VAL A 48 -15.30 -6.48 -2.69
C VAL A 48 -15.86 -5.36 -1.81
N GLY A 49 -17.10 -5.53 -1.34
CA GLY A 49 -17.75 -4.57 -0.43
C GLY A 49 -17.02 -4.41 0.90
N ARG A 50 -16.49 -5.50 1.47
CA ARG A 50 -15.67 -5.45 2.69
C ARG A 50 -14.37 -4.69 2.47
N ILE A 51 -13.67 -4.95 1.36
CA ILE A 51 -12.45 -4.23 1.00
C ILE A 51 -12.75 -2.73 0.86
N HIS A 52 -13.77 -2.37 0.09
CA HIS A 52 -14.19 -0.99 -0.07
C HIS A 52 -14.46 -0.32 1.28
N ALA A 53 -15.27 -0.95 2.14
CA ALA A 53 -15.67 -0.39 3.44
C ALA A 53 -14.46 -0.13 4.35
N ARG A 54 -13.51 -1.09 4.44
CA ARG A 54 -12.32 -0.95 5.29
C ARG A 54 -11.36 0.11 4.79
N VAL A 55 -11.11 0.14 3.48
CA VAL A 55 -10.25 1.16 2.87
C VAL A 55 -10.86 2.55 3.05
N ARG A 56 -12.15 2.71 2.74
CA ARG A 56 -12.88 3.96 2.91
C ARG A 56 -12.83 4.47 4.36
N GLU A 57 -13.07 3.59 5.32
CA GLU A 57 -13.00 3.92 6.76
C GLU A 57 -11.62 4.47 7.13
N ALA A 58 -10.55 3.81 6.70
CA ALA A 58 -9.18 4.25 6.96
C ALA A 58 -8.88 5.61 6.31
N LEU A 59 -9.28 5.80 5.04
CA LEU A 59 -9.06 7.06 4.33
C LEU A 59 -9.82 8.23 4.99
N LEU A 60 -11.05 8.03 5.42
CA LEU A 60 -11.83 9.06 6.11
C LEU A 60 -11.28 9.38 7.49
N ARG A 61 -10.80 8.36 8.21
CA ARG A 61 -10.25 8.49 9.57
C ARG A 61 -8.91 9.21 9.57
N PHE A 62 -7.99 8.80 8.72
CA PHE A 62 -6.60 9.30 8.73
C PHE A 62 -6.36 10.44 7.74
N ARG A 63 -7.28 10.68 6.81
CA ARG A 63 -7.23 11.76 5.79
C ARG A 63 -5.85 11.88 5.14
N PRO A 64 -5.33 10.81 4.53
CA PRO A 64 -4.02 10.86 3.89
C PRO A 64 -4.04 11.82 2.70
N GLU A 65 -2.90 12.45 2.42
CA GLU A 65 -2.71 13.32 1.26
C GLU A 65 -2.59 12.53 -0.05
N ALA A 66 -2.21 11.26 0.07
CA ALA A 66 -2.09 10.34 -1.04
C ALA A 66 -2.37 8.89 -0.63
N LEU A 67 -2.87 8.12 -1.59
CA LEU A 67 -2.96 6.66 -1.53
C LEU A 67 -2.01 6.05 -2.56
N ALA A 68 -1.09 5.23 -2.11
CA ALA A 68 -0.16 4.52 -2.96
C ALA A 68 -0.58 3.05 -3.13
N VAL A 69 -0.53 2.53 -4.35
CA VAL A 69 -0.83 1.13 -4.66
C VAL A 69 0.33 0.48 -5.38
N GLU A 70 0.49 -0.83 -5.24
CA GLU A 70 1.43 -1.56 -6.07
C GLU A 70 0.89 -1.68 -7.49
N GLU A 71 1.72 -1.33 -8.47
CA GLU A 71 1.40 -1.52 -9.87
C GLU A 71 1.48 -3.00 -10.22
N GLN A 72 0.33 -3.58 -10.58
CA GLN A 72 0.24 -4.98 -10.96
C GLN A 72 0.48 -5.13 -12.45
N TYR A 73 1.64 -5.66 -12.83
CA TYR A 73 1.89 -6.08 -14.20
C TYR A 73 1.34 -7.49 -14.43
N PHE A 74 0.19 -7.57 -15.06
CA PHE A 74 -0.41 -8.86 -15.42
C PHE A 74 0.23 -9.43 -16.66
N TYR A 75 1.40 -10.05 -16.51
CA TYR A 75 2.06 -10.75 -17.60
C TYR A 75 1.37 -12.06 -18.01
N ARG A 76 0.44 -12.54 -17.20
CA ARG A 76 -0.34 -13.75 -17.48
C ARG A 76 -1.81 -13.48 -17.21
N GLN A 77 -2.64 -13.71 -18.23
CA GLN A 77 -4.08 -13.75 -18.08
C GLN A 77 -4.43 -15.03 -17.30
N ASN A 78 -4.62 -14.90 -16.01
CA ASN A 78 -5.07 -15.99 -15.16
C ASN A 78 -6.24 -15.52 -14.28
N GLU A 79 -6.94 -16.47 -13.70
CA GLU A 79 -8.10 -16.23 -12.87
C GLU A 79 -7.81 -15.28 -11.67
N LEU A 80 -6.59 -15.26 -11.18
CA LEU A 80 -6.20 -14.40 -10.07
C LEU A 80 -6.11 -12.93 -10.48
N ALA A 81 -5.72 -12.64 -11.73
CA ALA A 81 -5.50 -11.28 -12.22
C ALA A 81 -6.77 -10.42 -12.15
N TYR A 82 -7.91 -10.94 -12.64
CA TYR A 82 -9.16 -10.17 -12.60
C TYR A 82 -9.71 -10.01 -11.17
N LYS A 83 -9.47 -10.97 -10.29
CA LYS A 83 -9.87 -10.88 -8.87
C LYS A 83 -9.07 -9.80 -8.12
N VAL A 84 -7.77 -9.67 -8.42
CA VAL A 84 -6.99 -8.53 -7.92
C VAL A 84 -7.51 -7.21 -8.49
N GLY A 85 -7.92 -7.19 -9.76
CA GLY A 85 -8.58 -6.05 -10.39
C GLY A 85 -9.87 -5.64 -9.67
N TRP A 86 -10.68 -6.59 -9.19
CA TRP A 86 -11.85 -6.28 -8.36
C TRP A 86 -11.47 -5.58 -7.05
N ALA A 87 -10.47 -6.09 -6.36
CA ALA A 87 -9.98 -5.46 -5.13
C ALA A 87 -9.44 -4.05 -5.39
N LEU A 88 -8.66 -3.86 -6.45
CA LEU A 88 -8.15 -2.55 -6.85
C LEU A 88 -9.29 -1.59 -7.23
N GLY A 89 -10.31 -2.05 -7.95
CA GLY A 89 -11.50 -1.26 -8.26
C GLY A 89 -12.20 -0.76 -6.99
N ALA A 90 -12.36 -1.61 -5.98
CA ALA A 90 -12.92 -1.21 -4.69
C ALA A 90 -12.07 -0.13 -3.98
N VAL A 91 -10.74 -0.26 -4.06
CA VAL A 91 -9.79 0.75 -3.53
C VAL A 91 -9.93 2.08 -4.25
N LEU A 92 -10.03 2.07 -5.59
CA LEU A 92 -10.18 3.29 -6.40
C LEU A 92 -11.50 4.02 -6.09
N VAL A 93 -12.60 3.28 -5.93
CA VAL A 93 -13.89 3.88 -5.54
C VAL A 93 -13.80 4.51 -4.15
N ALA A 94 -13.21 3.81 -3.18
CA ALA A 94 -13.01 4.33 -1.83
C ALA A 94 -12.15 5.61 -1.83
N ALA A 95 -11.10 5.65 -2.65
CA ALA A 95 -10.25 6.83 -2.79
C ALA A 95 -10.99 8.01 -3.43
N PHE A 96 -11.80 7.75 -4.46
CA PHE A 96 -12.65 8.76 -5.08
C PHE A 96 -13.63 9.37 -4.08
N GLU A 97 -14.35 8.55 -3.31
CA GLU A 97 -15.28 9.00 -2.27
C GLU A 97 -14.62 9.81 -1.16
N ALA A 98 -13.38 9.45 -0.80
CA ALA A 98 -12.59 10.16 0.21
C ALA A 98 -11.87 11.41 -0.33
N GLY A 99 -11.89 11.65 -1.65
CA GLY A 99 -11.18 12.75 -2.29
C GLY A 99 -9.66 12.60 -2.26
N VAL A 100 -9.14 11.37 -2.16
CA VAL A 100 -7.71 11.07 -2.06
C VAL A 100 -7.16 10.66 -3.42
N ARG A 101 -6.06 11.28 -3.84
CA ARG A 101 -5.39 10.95 -5.11
C ARG A 101 -4.60 9.65 -4.99
N VAL A 102 -4.68 8.81 -6.03
CA VAL A 102 -4.00 7.51 -6.08
C VAL A 102 -2.75 7.58 -6.94
N TYR A 103 -1.68 6.92 -6.48
CA TYR A 103 -0.39 6.78 -7.16
C TYR A 103 0.00 5.31 -7.24
N ALA A 104 0.61 4.90 -8.34
CA ALA A 104 1.05 3.52 -8.54
C ALA A 104 2.58 3.40 -8.60
N TYR A 105 3.11 2.33 -8.02
CA TYR A 105 4.55 2.06 -7.98
C TYR A 105 4.84 0.60 -8.29
N GLY A 106 5.73 0.38 -9.25
CA GLY A 106 6.21 -0.97 -9.58
C GLY A 106 7.17 -1.54 -8.53
N PRO A 107 7.31 -2.87 -8.47
CA PRO A 107 8.19 -3.53 -7.50
C PRO A 107 9.64 -3.04 -7.51
N MET A 108 10.19 -2.72 -8.68
CA MET A 108 11.54 -2.16 -8.77
C MET A 108 11.66 -0.76 -8.18
N GLN A 109 10.63 0.07 -8.32
CA GLN A 109 10.59 1.41 -7.72
C GLN A 109 10.55 1.32 -6.20
N VAL A 110 9.81 0.35 -5.63
CA VAL A 110 9.78 0.10 -4.19
C VAL A 110 11.17 -0.29 -3.68
N LYS A 111 11.82 -1.23 -4.32
CA LYS A 111 13.18 -1.67 -3.96
C LYS A 111 14.19 -0.52 -4.04
N GLN A 112 14.19 0.20 -5.14
CA GLN A 112 15.09 1.34 -5.34
C GLN A 112 14.87 2.45 -4.29
N ALA A 113 13.62 2.79 -4.00
CA ALA A 113 13.28 3.85 -3.06
C ALA A 113 13.68 3.52 -1.61
N LEU A 114 13.55 2.27 -1.18
CA LEU A 114 13.76 1.89 0.21
C LEU A 114 15.14 1.29 0.48
N ALA A 115 15.65 0.46 -0.41
CA ALA A 115 16.94 -0.21 -0.26
C ALA A 115 18.08 0.45 -1.07
N GLY A 116 17.75 1.41 -1.94
CA GLY A 116 18.74 2.09 -2.79
C GLY A 116 19.13 1.34 -4.06
N HIS A 117 18.62 0.13 -4.27
CA HIS A 117 18.88 -0.68 -5.47
C HIS A 117 17.72 -1.60 -5.82
N GLY A 118 17.57 -1.93 -7.11
CA GLY A 118 16.44 -2.72 -7.62
C GLY A 118 16.50 -4.23 -7.36
N HIS A 119 17.64 -4.73 -6.87
CA HIS A 119 17.87 -6.16 -6.61
C HIS A 119 17.50 -6.61 -5.19
N ALA A 120 17.04 -5.71 -4.33
CA ALA A 120 16.67 -6.00 -2.96
C ALA A 120 15.65 -7.14 -2.87
N GLY A 121 15.86 -8.05 -1.93
CA GLY A 121 14.89 -9.09 -1.60
C GLY A 121 13.74 -8.56 -0.72
N LYS A 122 12.66 -9.34 -0.59
CA LYS A 122 11.52 -8.98 0.26
C LYS A 122 11.91 -8.75 1.71
N GLU A 123 12.80 -9.57 2.25
CA GLU A 123 13.28 -9.44 3.63
C GLU A 123 14.07 -8.14 3.85
N GLU A 124 14.90 -7.76 2.89
CA GLU A 124 15.64 -6.51 2.93
C GLU A 124 14.72 -5.30 2.92
N VAL A 125 13.73 -5.28 2.03
CA VAL A 125 12.71 -4.22 1.99
C VAL A 125 11.94 -4.15 3.32
N ALA A 126 11.55 -5.28 3.89
CA ALA A 126 10.85 -5.34 5.17
C ALA A 126 11.72 -4.84 6.34
N LEU A 127 13.02 -5.10 6.33
CA LEU A 127 13.97 -4.53 7.29
C LEU A 127 14.09 -3.01 7.16
N MET A 128 14.09 -2.49 5.93
CA MET A 128 14.08 -1.04 5.69
C MET A 128 12.80 -0.39 6.22
N VAL A 129 11.64 -1.00 5.96
CA VAL A 129 10.34 -0.56 6.52
C VAL A 129 10.41 -0.50 8.05
N ARG A 130 10.92 -1.57 8.69
CA ARG A 130 11.10 -1.60 10.14
C ARG A 130 11.96 -0.44 10.65
N GLY A 131 13.10 -0.21 10.00
CA GLY A 131 14.04 0.86 10.37
C GLY A 131 13.45 2.25 10.21
N ILE A 132 12.81 2.52 9.07
CA ILE A 132 12.19 3.84 8.76
C ILE A 132 11.06 4.16 9.75
N LEU A 133 10.27 3.15 10.13
CA LEU A 133 9.16 3.29 11.07
C LEU A 133 9.58 3.18 12.55
N GLY A 134 10.85 2.86 12.84
CA GLY A 134 11.35 2.68 14.20
C GLY A 134 10.67 1.53 14.97
N LEU A 135 10.26 0.48 14.27
CA LEU A 135 9.56 -0.67 14.86
C LEU A 135 10.55 -1.65 15.51
N LYS A 136 10.13 -2.30 16.59
CA LYS A 136 10.94 -3.35 17.26
C LYS A 136 11.07 -4.60 16.39
N GLU A 137 10.01 -4.96 15.68
CA GLU A 137 9.93 -6.13 14.81
C GLU A 137 9.47 -5.76 13.40
N THR A 138 9.82 -6.58 12.43
CA THR A 138 9.33 -6.45 11.06
C THR A 138 7.82 -6.62 11.03
N PRO A 139 7.07 -5.74 10.32
CA PRO A 139 5.62 -5.87 10.23
C PRO A 139 5.19 -7.23 9.67
N LYS A 140 4.19 -7.83 10.30
CA LYS A 140 3.59 -9.10 9.90
C LYS A 140 2.07 -8.96 9.83
N PRO A 141 1.41 -9.71 8.94
CA PRO A 141 1.97 -10.57 7.89
C PRO A 141 2.63 -9.77 6.75
N SER A 142 3.21 -10.45 5.76
CA SER A 142 3.94 -9.82 4.64
C SER A 142 3.12 -8.78 3.87
N HIS A 143 1.82 -9.00 3.70
CA HIS A 143 0.92 -8.04 3.05
C HIS A 143 0.89 -6.67 3.75
N LEU A 144 1.02 -6.64 5.08
CA LEU A 144 1.14 -5.39 5.80
C LEU A 144 2.49 -4.71 5.55
N ALA A 145 3.58 -5.48 5.59
CA ALA A 145 4.91 -4.95 5.28
C ALA A 145 4.99 -4.38 3.86
N ASP A 146 4.39 -5.07 2.88
CA ASP A 146 4.34 -4.64 1.47
C ASP A 146 3.51 -3.34 1.33
N ALA A 147 2.35 -3.25 1.98
CA ALA A 147 1.53 -2.02 1.99
C ALA A 147 2.28 -0.82 2.60
N LEU A 148 2.99 -1.03 3.70
CA LEU A 148 3.80 0.00 4.33
C LEU A 148 4.98 0.42 3.45
N ALA A 149 5.63 -0.54 2.77
CA ALA A 149 6.70 -0.28 1.81
C ALA A 149 6.21 0.63 0.68
N ILE A 150 5.02 0.39 0.14
CA ILE A 150 4.42 1.20 -0.93
C ILE A 150 4.10 2.62 -0.44
N ALA A 151 3.55 2.78 0.77
CA ALA A 151 3.32 4.09 1.36
C ALA A 151 4.62 4.90 1.53
N LEU A 152 5.69 4.26 2.03
CA LEU A 152 6.99 4.88 2.20
C LEU A 152 7.68 5.20 0.86
N THR A 153 7.45 4.37 -0.16
CA THR A 153 7.90 4.64 -1.52
C THR A 153 7.29 5.93 -2.06
N HIS A 154 5.96 6.10 -1.93
CA HIS A 154 5.33 7.36 -2.30
C HIS A 154 5.93 8.55 -1.55
N ALA A 155 6.14 8.42 -0.26
CA ALA A 155 6.75 9.46 0.56
C ALA A 155 8.15 9.86 0.06
N SER A 156 8.96 8.89 -0.37
CA SER A 156 10.27 9.13 -0.96
C SER A 156 10.17 9.90 -2.28
N PHE A 157 9.31 9.44 -3.20
CA PHE A 157 9.11 10.11 -4.50
C PHE A 157 8.52 11.52 -4.36
N ALA A 158 7.54 11.70 -3.49
CA ALA A 158 6.91 13.00 -3.25
C ALA A 158 7.91 14.05 -2.75
N ARG A 159 8.88 13.65 -1.92
CA ARG A 159 9.97 14.53 -1.46
C ARG A 159 10.91 14.98 -2.57
N MET A 160 11.03 14.19 -3.62
CA MET A 160 11.83 14.52 -4.81
C MET A 160 11.03 15.28 -5.88
N GLY A 161 9.78 15.63 -5.60
CA GLY A 161 8.88 16.24 -6.58
C GLY A 161 8.50 15.29 -7.72
N ALA A 162 8.72 13.99 -7.51
CA ALA A 162 8.39 12.92 -8.43
C ALA A 162 7.16 12.15 -7.91
N GLY A 163 6.49 11.47 -8.80
CA GLY A 163 5.28 10.70 -8.50
C GLY A 163 4.23 10.98 -9.56
N LYS A 164 3.84 9.94 -10.27
CA LYS A 164 2.82 10.03 -11.32
C LYS A 164 1.50 9.51 -10.75
N PRO A 165 0.43 10.31 -10.73
CA PRO A 165 -0.90 9.82 -10.41
C PRO A 165 -1.32 8.69 -11.35
N LEU A 166 -2.08 7.72 -10.83
CA LEU A 166 -2.67 6.63 -11.59
C LEU A 166 -3.74 7.17 -12.55
#